data_56b3592d7607775a8651524f01ce1d34
#
_entry.id   56b3592d7607775a8651524f01ce1d34
#
_cell.length_a   1.000
_cell.length_b   1.000
_cell.length_c   1.000
_cell.angle_alpha   90.00
_cell.angle_beta   90.00
_cell.angle_gamma   90.00
#
_symmetry.space_group_name_H-M   'P 1'
#
loop_
_entity.id
_entity.type
_entity.pdbx_description
1 polymer ?
#
loop_
_entity_poly.entity_id
_entity_poly.type
_entity_poly.pdbx_seq_one_letter_code
_entity_poly.pdbx_strand_id
1 'polypeptide(L)'
;FRSKLDISQQLVTKIGDFLDQVPRYFWGDEFYSPDPKSEKNKKSIYEIRNKSELQLFNGCKVVARSSGENAARGISAVSILIFDEAAFIENGLSVYAQAVAATASVRDAKIIMVSTPNGKDQLYYRTYSKALEKKNNYNAVEFKWFQDLRYNRNLKWYKKDKETGEFEWIKEETIDAEGNIRYNEERWRELEKNGWIPTSPWYENMCQSFNGDEMKIAQELNVSFLGSSDNVIAPEVIEFQLNNNVVYLPDDWNLKDPFVEDRKSVV
;
A
#
# COMPACT_ATOMS: atom_id res chain seq x y z
N PHE A 1 7.64 -18.27 5.54
CA PHE A 1 7.56 -17.90 4.10
C PHE A 1 6.27 -18.48 3.55
N ARG A 2 5.21 -17.64 3.35
CA ARG A 2 3.99 -18.06 2.65
C ARG A 2 4.12 -17.70 1.19
N SER A 3 3.67 -18.58 0.29
CA SER A 3 3.65 -18.28 -1.15
C SER A 3 2.69 -17.12 -1.43
N LYS A 4 2.98 -16.28 -2.41
CA LYS A 4 2.12 -15.16 -2.82
C LYS A 4 0.69 -15.61 -3.17
N LEU A 5 0.52 -16.85 -3.64
CA LEU A 5 -0.79 -17.45 -3.94
C LEU A 5 -1.61 -17.68 -2.65
N ASP A 6 -0.98 -18.12 -1.55
CA ASP A 6 -1.69 -18.38 -0.29
C ASP A 6 -2.31 -17.10 0.28
N ILE A 7 -1.65 -15.95 0.12
CA ILE A 7 -2.19 -14.65 0.57
C ILE A 7 -3.42 -14.28 -0.26
N SER A 8 -3.33 -14.40 -1.58
CA SER A 8 -4.47 -14.15 -2.48
C SER A 8 -5.65 -15.07 -2.19
N GLN A 9 -5.38 -16.35 -1.86
CA GLN A 9 -6.41 -17.32 -1.47
C GLN A 9 -7.08 -16.97 -0.14
N GLN A 10 -6.32 -16.44 0.83
CA GLN A 10 -6.89 -15.94 2.09
C GLN A 10 -7.85 -14.78 1.85
N LEU A 11 -7.54 -13.90 0.89
CA LEU A 11 -8.43 -12.81 0.52
C LEU A 11 -9.75 -13.34 -0.09
N VAL A 12 -9.68 -14.31 -1.01
CA VAL A 12 -10.88 -14.95 -1.57
C VAL A 12 -11.72 -15.62 -0.48
N THR A 13 -11.08 -16.30 0.48
CA THR A 13 -11.77 -16.91 1.62
C THR A 13 -12.50 -15.86 2.45
N LYS A 14 -11.83 -14.74 2.79
CA LYS A 14 -12.44 -13.63 3.55
C LYS A 14 -13.63 -13.02 2.81
N ILE A 15 -13.53 -12.87 1.49
CA ILE A 15 -14.64 -12.38 0.68
C ILE A 15 -15.82 -13.36 0.77
N GLY A 16 -15.59 -14.66 0.68
CA GLY A 16 -16.62 -15.67 0.85
C GLY A 16 -17.29 -15.60 2.22
N ASP A 17 -16.49 -15.53 3.28
CA ASP A 17 -17.01 -15.42 4.65
C ASP A 17 -17.81 -14.12 4.89
N PHE A 18 -17.42 -13.03 4.23
CA PHE A 18 -18.18 -11.79 4.24
C PHE A 18 -19.52 -11.94 3.50
N LEU A 19 -19.53 -12.56 2.31
CA LEU A 19 -20.75 -12.81 1.55
C LEU A 19 -21.73 -13.74 2.29
N ASP A 20 -21.23 -14.68 3.08
CA ASP A 20 -22.05 -15.54 3.94
C ASP A 20 -22.80 -14.79 5.05
N GLN A 21 -22.26 -13.65 5.47
CA GLN A 21 -22.88 -12.80 6.48
C GLN A 21 -23.94 -11.84 5.90
N VAL A 22 -24.01 -11.71 4.57
CA VAL A 22 -25.02 -10.90 3.91
C VAL A 22 -26.39 -11.56 4.11
N PRO A 23 -27.39 -10.82 4.68
CA PRO A 23 -28.72 -11.39 4.89
C PRO A 23 -29.33 -11.93 3.60
N ARG A 24 -29.94 -13.10 3.68
CA ARG A 24 -30.42 -13.86 2.50
C ARG A 24 -31.42 -13.10 1.63
N TYR A 25 -32.21 -12.22 2.19
CA TYR A 25 -33.15 -11.43 1.43
C TYR A 25 -32.51 -10.48 0.41
N PHE A 26 -31.22 -10.14 0.56
CA PHE A 26 -30.46 -9.39 -0.44
C PHE A 26 -30.16 -10.19 -1.72
N TRP A 27 -30.18 -11.52 -1.63
CA TRP A 27 -29.91 -12.39 -2.77
C TRP A 27 -31.13 -12.64 -3.65
N GLY A 28 -32.32 -12.16 -3.24
CA GLY A 28 -33.58 -12.28 -3.97
C GLY A 28 -34.44 -13.47 -3.54
N ASP A 29 -35.63 -13.55 -4.13
CA ASP A 29 -36.69 -14.49 -3.76
C ASP A 29 -36.35 -15.98 -3.99
N GLU A 30 -35.30 -16.24 -4.74
CA GLU A 30 -34.81 -17.61 -4.95
C GLU A 30 -34.04 -18.17 -3.73
N PHE A 31 -33.50 -17.29 -2.89
CA PHE A 31 -32.63 -17.62 -1.76
C PHE A 31 -33.25 -17.28 -0.42
N TYR A 32 -34.39 -16.63 -0.41
CA TYR A 32 -35.07 -16.21 0.82
C TYR A 32 -36.56 -16.50 0.79
N SER A 33 -37.07 -16.92 1.94
CA SER A 33 -38.51 -17.03 2.24
C SER A 33 -38.72 -16.64 3.71
N PRO A 34 -39.79 -15.90 4.05
CA PRO A 34 -40.20 -15.66 5.42
C PRO A 34 -40.47 -16.94 6.24
N ASP A 35 -40.85 -18.06 5.54
CA ASP A 35 -40.98 -19.35 6.19
C ASP A 35 -39.59 -19.93 6.50
N PRO A 36 -39.20 -20.13 7.78
CA PRO A 36 -37.90 -20.65 8.16
C PRO A 36 -37.63 -22.07 7.64
N LYS A 37 -38.68 -22.84 7.33
CA LYS A 37 -38.57 -24.21 6.83
C LYS A 37 -38.43 -24.30 5.31
N SER A 38 -38.53 -23.20 4.61
CA SER A 38 -38.43 -23.17 3.15
C SER A 38 -37.06 -23.65 2.66
N GLU A 39 -37.04 -24.49 1.65
CA GLU A 39 -35.81 -24.96 0.97
C GLU A 39 -35.04 -23.81 0.31
N LYS A 40 -35.70 -22.71 -0.01
CA LYS A 40 -35.04 -21.48 -0.50
C LYS A 40 -33.97 -20.97 0.47
N ASN A 41 -34.22 -21.06 1.75
CA ASN A 41 -33.29 -20.61 2.79
C ASN A 41 -32.05 -21.50 2.94
N LYS A 42 -32.05 -22.67 2.30
CA LYS A 42 -30.91 -23.60 2.27
C LYS A 42 -30.14 -23.54 0.95
N LYS A 43 -30.67 -22.93 -0.08
CA LYS A 43 -30.04 -22.85 -1.41
C LYS A 43 -28.70 -22.11 -1.33
N SER A 44 -27.66 -22.68 -1.93
CA SER A 44 -26.36 -22.01 -2.01
C SER A 44 -26.40 -20.82 -2.98
N ILE A 45 -25.81 -19.71 -2.60
CA ILE A 45 -25.58 -18.57 -3.49
C ILE A 45 -24.37 -18.78 -4.41
N TYR A 46 -23.58 -19.84 -4.15
CA TYR A 46 -22.37 -20.13 -4.91
C TYR A 46 -22.61 -21.28 -5.90
N GLU A 47 -22.15 -21.10 -7.13
CA GLU A 47 -21.93 -22.16 -8.11
C GLU A 47 -20.56 -22.79 -7.93
N ILE A 48 -19.54 -21.95 -7.64
CA ILE A 48 -18.18 -22.38 -7.31
C ILE A 48 -17.76 -21.71 -6.01
N ARG A 49 -17.22 -22.50 -5.08
CA ARG A 49 -16.59 -22.01 -3.85
C ARG A 49 -15.39 -22.86 -3.51
N ASN A 50 -14.21 -22.29 -3.74
CA ASN A 50 -12.95 -22.89 -3.33
C ASN A 50 -11.95 -21.81 -2.90
N LYS A 51 -10.74 -22.19 -2.53
CA LYS A 51 -9.73 -21.26 -2.03
C LYS A 51 -9.28 -20.21 -3.05
N SER A 52 -9.37 -20.51 -4.33
CA SER A 52 -8.86 -19.64 -5.41
C SER A 52 -9.96 -18.98 -6.23
N GLU A 53 -11.21 -19.42 -6.07
CA GLU A 53 -12.31 -18.98 -6.91
C GLU A 53 -13.63 -19.03 -6.17
N LEU A 54 -14.39 -17.95 -6.28
CA LEU A 54 -15.80 -17.86 -5.94
C LEU A 54 -16.56 -17.51 -7.21
N GLN A 55 -17.64 -18.23 -7.51
CA GLN A 55 -18.60 -17.86 -8.54
C GLN A 55 -19.99 -17.86 -7.93
N LEU A 56 -20.71 -16.78 -8.08
CA LEU A 56 -22.08 -16.63 -7.60
C LEU A 56 -23.06 -17.04 -8.69
N PHE A 57 -24.28 -17.36 -8.29
CA PHE A 57 -25.41 -17.75 -9.15
C PHE A 57 -25.70 -16.78 -10.30
N ASN A 58 -25.34 -15.51 -10.16
CA ASN A 58 -25.53 -14.47 -11.16
C ASN A 58 -24.32 -14.29 -12.10
N GLY A 59 -23.34 -15.20 -12.04
CA GLY A 59 -22.13 -15.18 -12.84
C GLY A 59 -21.03 -14.27 -12.33
N CYS A 60 -21.25 -13.52 -11.23
CA CYS A 60 -20.18 -12.75 -10.59
C CYS A 60 -19.08 -13.69 -10.10
N LYS A 61 -17.82 -13.34 -10.41
CA LYS A 61 -16.67 -14.20 -10.17
C LYS A 61 -15.56 -13.46 -9.47
N VAL A 62 -14.97 -14.06 -8.46
CA VAL A 62 -13.75 -13.60 -7.79
C VAL A 62 -12.69 -14.67 -7.95
N VAL A 63 -11.50 -14.30 -8.43
CA VAL A 63 -10.43 -15.26 -8.72
C VAL A 63 -9.12 -14.76 -8.12
N ALA A 64 -8.46 -15.61 -7.32
CA ALA A 64 -7.10 -15.40 -6.87
C ALA A 64 -6.10 -15.97 -7.89
N ARG A 65 -5.03 -15.22 -8.15
CA ARG A 65 -3.91 -15.66 -8.98
C ARG A 65 -2.59 -15.36 -8.29
N SER A 66 -1.58 -16.16 -8.57
CA SER A 66 -0.21 -15.83 -8.21
C SER A 66 0.30 -14.68 -9.08
N SER A 67 1.30 -13.94 -8.61
CA SER A 67 1.89 -12.82 -9.35
C SER A 67 2.92 -13.24 -10.43
N GLY A 68 2.81 -14.46 -10.98
CA GLY A 68 3.69 -14.92 -12.06
C GLY A 68 3.36 -14.27 -13.41
N GLU A 69 4.32 -14.26 -14.34
CA GLU A 69 4.18 -13.62 -15.66
C GLU A 69 2.97 -14.12 -16.49
N ASN A 70 2.50 -15.32 -16.23
CA ASN A 70 1.34 -15.91 -16.94
C ASN A 70 0.03 -15.84 -16.15
N ALA A 71 0.04 -15.19 -14.99
CA ALA A 71 -1.10 -15.18 -14.07
C ALA A 71 -2.38 -14.58 -14.67
N ALA A 72 -2.24 -13.60 -15.54
CA ALA A 72 -3.37 -12.91 -16.18
C ALA A 72 -3.83 -13.58 -17.50
N ARG A 73 -3.13 -14.58 -18.00
CA ARG A 73 -3.52 -15.26 -19.25
C ARG A 73 -4.85 -16.01 -19.09
N GLY A 74 -5.74 -15.85 -20.06
CA GLY A 74 -7.05 -16.47 -20.06
C GLY A 74 -8.09 -15.80 -19.16
N ILE A 75 -7.76 -14.65 -18.58
CA ILE A 75 -8.72 -13.81 -17.87
C ILE A 75 -9.14 -12.67 -18.81
N SER A 76 -10.43 -12.41 -18.89
CA SER A 76 -10.99 -11.31 -19.69
C SER A 76 -12.17 -10.68 -18.96
N ALA A 77 -12.54 -9.48 -19.37
CA ALA A 77 -13.68 -8.73 -18.84
C ALA A 77 -13.63 -8.51 -17.32
N VAL A 78 -12.44 -8.14 -16.80
CA VAL A 78 -12.22 -7.87 -15.39
C VAL A 78 -12.76 -6.48 -15.05
N SER A 79 -13.75 -6.39 -14.15
CA SER A 79 -14.32 -5.14 -13.68
C SER A 79 -13.51 -4.51 -12.55
N ILE A 80 -12.91 -5.32 -11.69
CA ILE A 80 -12.04 -4.87 -10.60
C ILE A 80 -10.78 -5.72 -10.59
N LEU A 81 -9.63 -5.09 -10.73
CA LEU A 81 -8.32 -5.70 -10.68
C LEU A 81 -7.58 -5.19 -9.44
N ILE A 82 -7.18 -6.10 -8.57
CA ILE A 82 -6.48 -5.76 -7.33
C ILE A 82 -5.08 -6.36 -7.36
N PHE A 83 -4.07 -5.52 -7.18
CA PHE A 83 -2.70 -5.91 -6.91
C PHE A 83 -2.46 -5.73 -5.41
N ASP A 84 -2.37 -6.83 -4.69
CA ASP A 84 -2.03 -6.84 -3.28
C ASP A 84 -0.52 -7.05 -3.13
N GLU A 85 0.09 -6.33 -2.19
CA GLU A 85 1.54 -6.26 -2.02
C GLU A 85 2.27 -5.89 -3.32
N ALA A 86 1.74 -4.88 -4.03
CA ALA A 86 2.17 -4.52 -5.38
C ALA A 86 3.67 -4.18 -5.50
N ALA A 87 4.27 -3.60 -4.44
CA ALA A 87 5.70 -3.28 -4.41
C ALA A 87 6.61 -4.51 -4.35
N PHE A 88 6.06 -5.69 -3.99
CA PHE A 88 6.81 -6.95 -3.85
C PHE A 88 6.59 -7.92 -5.01
N ILE A 89 5.89 -7.50 -6.06
CA ILE A 89 5.65 -8.33 -7.24
C ILE A 89 6.92 -8.36 -8.11
N GLU A 90 7.50 -9.55 -8.26
CA GLU A 90 8.62 -9.76 -9.19
C GLU A 90 8.18 -9.48 -10.62
N ASN A 91 9.03 -8.82 -11.42
CA ASN A 91 8.71 -8.39 -12.78
C ASN A 91 7.38 -7.61 -12.88
N GLY A 92 7.08 -6.79 -11.84
CA GLY A 92 5.80 -6.13 -11.66
C GLY A 92 5.27 -5.37 -12.87
N LEU A 93 6.15 -4.72 -13.66
CA LEU A 93 5.75 -4.02 -14.89
C LEU A 93 5.20 -4.98 -15.95
N SER A 94 5.81 -6.16 -16.12
CA SER A 94 5.34 -7.17 -17.08
C SER A 94 4.00 -7.78 -16.63
N VAL A 95 3.88 -8.13 -15.35
CA VAL A 95 2.65 -8.64 -14.75
C VAL A 95 1.52 -7.61 -14.89
N TYR A 96 1.82 -6.35 -14.59
CA TYR A 96 0.86 -5.25 -14.71
C TYR A 96 0.35 -5.08 -16.14
N ALA A 97 1.23 -5.04 -17.13
CA ALA A 97 0.85 -4.84 -18.52
C ALA A 97 -0.10 -5.95 -19.02
N GLN A 98 0.18 -7.20 -18.65
CA GLN A 98 -0.68 -8.34 -19.01
C GLN A 98 -2.03 -8.31 -18.27
N ALA A 99 -2.03 -7.97 -16.98
CA ALA A 99 -3.25 -7.95 -16.19
C ALA A 99 -4.18 -6.80 -16.58
N VAL A 100 -3.64 -5.63 -16.89
CA VAL A 100 -4.44 -4.48 -17.36
C VAL A 100 -5.12 -4.78 -18.68
N ALA A 101 -4.51 -5.56 -19.57
CA ALA A 101 -5.15 -5.98 -20.82
C ALA A 101 -6.49 -6.73 -20.59
N ALA A 102 -6.63 -7.43 -19.46
CA ALA A 102 -7.87 -8.12 -19.10
C ALA A 102 -9.02 -7.15 -18.74
N THR A 103 -8.73 -5.90 -18.44
CA THR A 103 -9.73 -4.87 -18.12
C THR A 103 -10.20 -4.10 -19.36
N ALA A 104 -9.50 -4.21 -20.48
CA ALA A 104 -9.69 -3.35 -21.66
C ALA A 104 -11.09 -3.42 -22.28
N SER A 105 -11.81 -4.53 -22.11
CA SER A 105 -13.18 -4.70 -22.62
C SER A 105 -14.27 -4.16 -21.69
N VAL A 106 -13.90 -3.69 -20.48
CA VAL A 106 -14.86 -3.22 -19.47
C VAL A 106 -14.75 -1.71 -19.35
N ARG A 107 -15.86 -1.01 -19.60
CA ARG A 107 -15.90 0.46 -19.69
C ARG A 107 -15.42 1.16 -18.41
N ASP A 108 -15.84 0.72 -17.24
CA ASP A 108 -15.56 1.38 -15.97
C ASP A 108 -14.72 0.51 -15.04
N ALA A 109 -13.80 -0.27 -15.60
CA ALA A 109 -12.92 -1.14 -14.83
C ALA A 109 -12.09 -0.32 -13.84
N LYS A 110 -11.93 -0.86 -12.64
CA LYS A 110 -11.14 -0.27 -11.56
C LYS A 110 -9.86 -1.09 -11.34
N ILE A 111 -8.75 -0.39 -11.19
CA ILE A 111 -7.47 -1.00 -10.84
C ILE A 111 -7.04 -0.43 -9.48
N ILE A 112 -6.81 -1.31 -8.53
CA ILE A 112 -6.42 -0.97 -7.16
C ILE A 112 -5.05 -1.60 -6.89
N MET A 113 -4.12 -0.81 -6.40
CA MET A 113 -2.81 -1.27 -5.95
C MET A 113 -2.67 -0.96 -4.47
N VAL A 114 -2.39 -1.96 -3.67
CA VAL A 114 -2.16 -1.83 -2.22
C VAL A 114 -0.79 -2.40 -1.89
N SER A 115 0.01 -1.69 -1.12
CA SER A 115 1.30 -2.17 -0.64
C SER A 115 1.87 -1.27 0.45
N THR A 116 2.77 -1.80 1.28
CA THR A 116 3.81 -1.00 1.93
C THR A 116 4.91 -0.67 0.91
N PRO A 117 5.71 0.38 1.13
CA PRO A 117 6.83 0.73 0.26
C PRO A 117 7.89 -0.38 0.16
N ASN A 118 8.47 -0.56 -1.03
CA ASN A 118 9.60 -1.49 -1.22
C ASN A 118 10.50 -1.00 -2.38
N GLY A 119 11.41 -0.10 -2.08
CA GLY A 119 12.31 0.49 -3.08
C GLY A 119 11.66 1.49 -4.03
N LYS A 120 12.50 2.21 -4.78
CA LYS A 120 12.06 3.32 -5.65
C LYS A 120 11.82 2.92 -7.12
N ASP A 121 12.34 1.78 -7.58
CA ASP A 121 12.30 1.38 -9.00
C ASP A 121 11.20 0.39 -9.37
N GLN A 122 10.41 -0.04 -8.42
CA GLN A 122 9.34 -1.00 -8.62
C GLN A 122 8.10 -0.34 -9.27
N LEU A 123 7.22 -1.15 -9.84
CA LEU A 123 5.96 -0.73 -10.44
C LEU A 123 5.16 0.19 -9.51
N TYR A 124 5.07 -0.18 -8.23
CA TYR A 124 4.26 0.53 -7.24
C TYR A 124 4.76 1.95 -7.01
N TYR A 125 6.08 2.12 -6.74
CA TYR A 125 6.66 3.44 -6.54
C TYR A 125 6.43 4.38 -7.74
N ARG A 126 6.72 3.91 -8.95
CA ARG A 126 6.54 4.73 -10.17
C ARG A 126 5.09 5.14 -10.39
N THR A 127 4.15 4.23 -10.12
CA THR A 127 2.72 4.52 -10.26
C THR A 127 2.26 5.50 -9.19
N TYR A 128 2.66 5.28 -7.94
CA TYR A 128 2.31 6.13 -6.80
C TYR A 128 2.88 7.55 -6.96
N SER A 129 4.18 7.69 -7.27
CA SER A 129 4.83 9.00 -7.45
C SER A 129 4.17 9.80 -8.58
N LYS A 130 3.86 9.16 -9.72
CA LYS A 130 3.13 9.81 -10.80
C LYS A 130 1.70 10.20 -10.44
N ALA A 131 1.05 9.43 -9.54
CA ALA A 131 -0.28 9.76 -9.05
C ALA A 131 -0.25 11.00 -8.13
N LEU A 132 0.74 11.11 -7.24
CA LEU A 132 0.97 12.31 -6.42
C LEU A 132 1.19 13.56 -7.29
N GLU A 133 1.93 13.42 -8.37
CA GLU A 133 2.20 14.50 -9.33
C GLU A 133 1.04 14.73 -10.33
N LYS A 134 -0.06 13.96 -10.22
CA LYS A 134 -1.20 13.99 -11.16
C LYS A 134 -0.80 13.72 -12.62
N LYS A 135 0.23 12.91 -12.83
CA LYS A 135 0.76 12.53 -14.15
C LYS A 135 0.22 11.20 -14.68
N ASN A 136 -0.70 10.57 -13.97
CA ASN A 136 -1.43 9.37 -14.38
C ASN A 136 -2.88 9.43 -13.89
N ASN A 137 -3.68 8.42 -14.23
CA ASN A 137 -5.10 8.35 -13.88
C ASN A 137 -5.36 7.68 -12.50
N TYR A 138 -4.34 7.47 -11.70
CA TYR A 138 -4.49 6.93 -10.35
C TYR A 138 -4.68 8.04 -9.33
N ASN A 139 -5.47 7.73 -8.30
CA ASN A 139 -5.54 8.53 -7.09
C ASN A 139 -4.61 7.92 -6.05
N ALA A 140 -3.63 8.69 -5.60
CA ALA A 140 -2.75 8.28 -4.50
C ALA A 140 -3.48 8.44 -3.18
N VAL A 141 -3.49 7.37 -2.38
CA VAL A 141 -4.03 7.36 -1.03
C VAL A 141 -2.96 6.77 -0.12
N GLU A 142 -2.72 7.43 1.00
CA GLU A 142 -1.74 7.01 2.01
C GLU A 142 -2.43 6.90 3.36
N PHE A 143 -2.20 5.77 4.03
CA PHE A 143 -2.66 5.53 5.40
C PHE A 143 -1.46 5.33 6.31
N LYS A 144 -1.32 6.20 7.29
CA LYS A 144 -0.26 6.13 8.29
C LYS A 144 -0.80 5.56 9.60
N TRP A 145 0.06 4.92 10.37
CA TRP A 145 -0.30 4.25 11.61
C TRP A 145 -1.06 5.15 12.59
N PHE A 146 -0.71 6.43 12.68
CA PHE A 146 -1.35 7.37 13.60
C PHE A 146 -2.76 7.79 13.18
N GLN A 147 -3.20 7.43 11.97
CA GLN A 147 -4.58 7.60 11.52
C GLN A 147 -5.49 6.48 12.05
N ASP A 148 -4.93 5.37 12.54
CA ASP A 148 -5.71 4.28 13.14
C ASP A 148 -5.81 4.46 14.66
N LEU A 149 -7.05 4.52 15.15
CA LEU A 149 -7.38 4.75 16.56
C LEU A 149 -6.87 3.67 17.52
N ARG A 150 -6.59 2.49 17.00
CA ARG A 150 -5.97 1.40 17.78
C ARG A 150 -4.52 1.70 18.12
N TYR A 151 -3.84 2.47 17.29
CA TYR A 151 -2.40 2.71 17.33
C TYR A 151 -2.03 4.10 17.85
N ASN A 152 -2.96 5.06 17.75
CA ASN A 152 -2.70 6.46 18.10
C ASN A 152 -3.09 6.87 19.52
N ARG A 153 -3.39 5.92 20.42
CA ARG A 153 -3.64 6.24 21.82
C ARG A 153 -2.41 6.91 22.44
N ASN A 154 -2.63 8.05 23.12
CA ASN A 154 -1.56 8.89 23.68
C ASN A 154 -0.58 9.40 22.61
N LEU A 155 -1.10 9.72 21.42
CA LEU A 155 -0.31 10.31 20.33
C LEU A 155 0.38 11.58 20.83
N LYS A 156 1.66 11.68 20.52
CA LYS A 156 2.49 12.84 20.74
C LYS A 156 3.24 13.15 19.46
N TRP A 157 3.56 14.39 19.29
CA TRP A 157 4.45 14.84 18.22
C TRP A 157 5.69 15.44 18.84
N TYR A 158 6.84 15.19 18.26
CA TYR A 158 8.08 15.79 18.69
C TYR A 158 8.83 16.37 17.50
N LYS A 159 9.60 17.40 17.78
CA LYS A 159 10.51 18.02 16.84
C LYS A 159 11.82 18.31 17.54
N LYS A 160 12.93 17.94 16.91
CA LYS A 160 14.25 18.27 17.42
C LYS A 160 14.63 19.65 16.90
N ASP A 161 14.92 20.57 17.80
CA ASP A 161 15.50 21.85 17.45
C ASP A 161 16.90 21.62 16.87
N LYS A 162 17.19 22.24 15.73
CA LYS A 162 18.47 22.04 15.01
C LYS A 162 19.64 22.77 15.66
N GLU A 163 19.38 23.85 16.39
CA GLU A 163 20.39 24.69 16.99
C GLU A 163 20.73 24.23 18.41
N THR A 164 19.72 23.98 19.22
CA THR A 164 19.88 23.56 20.61
C THR A 164 19.99 22.07 20.81
N GLY A 165 19.46 21.28 19.88
CA GLY A 165 19.34 19.82 19.98
C GLY A 165 18.25 19.36 20.94
N GLU A 166 17.48 20.26 21.54
CA GLU A 166 16.39 19.97 22.45
C GLU A 166 15.16 19.47 21.70
N PHE A 167 14.28 18.73 22.41
CA PHE A 167 13.05 18.21 21.86
C PHE A 167 11.85 19.02 22.34
N GLU A 168 11.11 19.57 21.39
CA GLU A 168 9.78 20.13 21.64
C GLU A 168 8.74 19.02 21.53
N TRP A 169 7.64 19.10 22.30
CA TRP A 169 6.60 18.08 22.37
C TRP A 169 5.20 18.67 22.31
N ILE A 170 4.34 18.07 21.50
CA ILE A 170 2.91 18.34 21.45
C ILE A 170 2.17 17.03 21.79
N LYS A 171 1.24 17.07 22.74
CA LYS A 171 0.33 15.96 23.04
C LYS A 171 -0.96 16.16 22.24
N GLU A 172 -1.43 15.09 21.62
CA GLU A 172 -2.74 15.06 20.98
C GLU A 172 -3.72 14.23 21.81
N GLU A 173 -4.87 14.82 22.10
CA GLU A 173 -5.98 14.09 22.70
C GLU A 173 -6.81 13.46 21.58
N THR A 174 -6.59 12.17 21.36
CA THR A 174 -7.30 11.40 20.32
C THR A 174 -8.66 10.88 20.78
N ILE A 175 -8.93 10.94 22.08
CA ILE A 175 -10.21 10.59 22.70
C ILE A 175 -10.60 11.73 23.65
N ASP A 176 -11.83 12.24 23.53
CA ASP A 176 -12.33 13.27 24.46
C ASP A 176 -12.83 12.66 25.79
N ALA A 177 -13.26 13.52 26.73
CA ALA A 177 -13.73 13.10 28.04
C ALA A 177 -14.99 12.20 27.98
N GLU A 178 -15.78 12.33 26.93
CA GLU A 178 -16.98 11.55 26.65
C GLU A 178 -16.66 10.21 25.93
N GLY A 179 -15.41 9.96 25.59
CA GLY A 179 -14.97 8.74 24.88
C GLY A 179 -15.15 8.81 23.36
N ASN A 180 -15.49 9.99 22.81
CA ASN A 180 -15.57 10.16 21.37
C ASN A 180 -14.18 10.34 20.77
N ILE A 181 -14.05 9.89 19.54
CA ILE A 181 -12.80 9.93 18.80
C ILE A 181 -12.58 11.33 18.23
N ARG A 182 -11.43 11.93 18.52
CA ARG A 182 -10.95 13.15 17.89
C ARG A 182 -9.96 12.80 16.78
N TYR A 183 -10.42 12.95 15.56
CA TYR A 183 -9.61 12.76 14.37
C TYR A 183 -9.36 14.11 13.71
N ASN A 184 -8.14 14.57 13.69
CA ASN A 184 -7.78 15.88 13.12
C ASN A 184 -6.71 15.69 12.03
N GLU A 185 -7.13 15.12 10.91
CA GLU A 185 -6.23 14.81 9.79
C GLU A 185 -5.54 16.04 9.21
N GLU A 186 -6.24 17.16 9.11
CA GLU A 186 -5.69 18.40 8.57
C GLU A 186 -4.54 18.92 9.42
N ARG A 187 -4.74 18.97 10.76
CA ARG A 187 -3.70 19.36 11.70
C ARG A 187 -2.51 18.41 11.68
N TRP A 188 -2.75 17.10 11.60
CA TRP A 188 -1.66 16.11 11.57
C TRP A 188 -0.83 16.20 10.31
N ARG A 189 -1.46 16.44 9.15
CA ARG A 189 -0.74 16.71 7.89
C ARG A 189 0.08 17.99 7.97
N GLU A 190 -0.44 19.02 8.65
CA GLU A 190 0.30 20.27 8.87
C GLU A 190 1.51 20.06 9.78
N LEU A 191 1.36 19.31 10.87
CA LEU A 191 2.47 18.97 11.77
C LEU A 191 3.57 18.21 11.03
N GLU A 192 3.25 17.17 10.25
CA GLU A 192 4.23 16.46 9.44
C GLU A 192 4.95 17.37 8.45
N LYS A 193 4.20 18.21 7.73
CA LYS A 193 4.76 19.18 6.78
C LYS A 193 5.73 20.14 7.44
N ASN A 194 5.50 20.46 8.71
CA ASN A 194 6.37 21.34 9.50
C ASN A 194 7.51 20.58 10.21
N GLY A 195 7.71 19.29 9.89
CA GLY A 195 8.81 18.48 10.39
C GLY A 195 8.60 17.91 11.79
N TRP A 196 7.35 17.86 12.28
CA TRP A 196 7.01 17.16 13.51
C TRP A 196 6.89 15.66 13.23
N ILE A 197 7.35 14.85 14.17
CA ILE A 197 7.39 13.38 14.08
C ILE A 197 6.40 12.80 15.07
N PRO A 198 5.45 11.96 14.63
CA PRO A 198 4.48 11.33 15.51
C PRO A 198 5.08 10.15 16.27
N THR A 199 4.67 9.99 17.54
CA THR A 199 4.97 8.80 18.34
C THR A 199 3.79 8.44 19.25
N SER A 200 3.71 7.16 19.62
CA SER A 200 2.76 6.63 20.60
C SER A 200 3.38 5.42 21.29
N PRO A 201 2.84 4.97 22.43
CA PRO A 201 3.30 3.75 23.07
C PRO A 201 3.26 2.51 22.17
N TRP A 202 2.26 2.44 21.27
CA TRP A 202 2.18 1.38 20.27
C TRP A 202 3.35 1.46 19.27
N TYR A 203 3.61 2.65 18.73
CA TYR A 203 4.68 2.87 17.75
C TYR A 203 6.06 2.55 18.35
N GLU A 204 6.31 3.01 19.58
CA GLU A 204 7.56 2.73 20.30
C GLU A 204 7.79 1.23 20.51
N ASN A 205 6.73 0.50 20.91
CA ASN A 205 6.77 -0.96 21.03
C ASN A 205 7.04 -1.65 19.69
N MET A 206 6.45 -1.16 18.60
CA MET A 206 6.69 -1.72 17.27
C MET A 206 8.13 -1.47 16.81
N CYS A 207 8.68 -0.28 17.05
CA CYS A 207 10.09 0.02 16.76
C CYS A 207 11.03 -0.92 17.53
N GLN A 208 10.74 -1.19 18.80
CA GLN A 208 11.49 -2.17 19.61
C GLN A 208 11.35 -3.59 19.03
N SER A 209 10.16 -3.99 18.59
CA SER A 209 9.92 -5.30 17.98
C SER A 209 10.70 -5.52 16.68
N PHE A 210 11.01 -4.45 15.97
CA PHE A 210 11.91 -4.46 14.82
C PHE A 210 13.39 -4.34 15.20
N ASN A 211 13.73 -4.42 16.49
CA ASN A 211 15.10 -4.24 17.01
C ASN A 211 15.76 -2.92 16.57
N GLY A 212 14.99 -1.88 16.35
CA GLY A 212 15.47 -0.59 15.86
C GLY A 212 15.94 -0.61 14.39
N ASP A 213 15.55 -1.61 13.61
CA ASP A 213 15.83 -1.66 12.16
C ASP A 213 15.13 -0.49 11.46
N GLU A 214 15.88 0.59 11.21
CA GLU A 214 15.37 1.83 10.65
C GLU A 214 14.73 1.64 9.26
N MET A 215 15.24 0.70 8.46
CA MET A 215 14.68 0.42 7.14
C MET A 215 13.30 -0.24 7.25
N LYS A 216 13.15 -1.22 8.14
CA LYS A 216 11.84 -1.83 8.40
C LYS A 216 10.85 -0.87 9.02
N ILE A 217 11.30 -0.06 9.96
CA ILE A 217 10.47 0.99 10.58
C ILE A 217 10.00 1.98 9.51
N ALA A 218 10.89 2.43 8.64
CA ALA A 218 10.55 3.34 7.55
C ALA A 218 9.55 2.71 6.57
N GLN A 219 9.75 1.45 6.20
CA GLN A 219 8.92 0.71 5.26
C GLN A 219 7.54 0.38 5.86
N GLU A 220 7.51 -0.25 7.03
CA GLU A 220 6.30 -0.86 7.58
C GLU A 220 5.47 0.10 8.44
N LEU A 221 6.11 1.09 9.07
CA LEU A 221 5.41 2.03 9.94
C LEU A 221 5.29 3.44 9.32
N ASN A 222 6.37 3.96 8.74
CA ASN A 222 6.40 5.35 8.29
C ASN A 222 5.97 5.53 6.81
N VAL A 223 5.66 4.42 6.12
CA VAL A 223 5.25 4.42 4.69
C VAL A 223 6.27 5.19 3.82
N SER A 224 7.55 5.00 4.11
CA SER A 224 8.64 5.71 3.43
C SER A 224 9.31 4.82 2.38
N PHE A 225 9.48 5.36 1.18
CA PHE A 225 10.22 4.71 0.09
C PHE A 225 11.74 4.93 0.24
N LEU A 226 12.28 4.68 1.43
CA LEU A 226 13.71 4.54 1.61
C LEU A 226 14.18 3.33 0.81
N GLY A 227 15.38 3.38 0.25
CA GLY A 227 15.84 2.37 -0.70
C GLY A 227 15.67 0.92 -0.24
N SER A 228 15.60 0.00 -1.18
CA SER A 228 15.50 -1.43 -0.89
C SER A 228 16.76 -1.92 -0.17
N SER A 229 16.61 -2.97 0.66
CA SER A 229 17.71 -3.69 1.30
C SER A 229 18.77 -4.24 0.32
N ASP A 230 18.46 -4.23 -0.99
CA ASP A 230 19.35 -4.70 -2.08
C ASP A 230 20.24 -3.59 -2.64
N ASN A 231 20.18 -2.37 -2.13
CA ASN A 231 21.10 -1.32 -2.54
C ASN A 231 22.47 -1.55 -1.93
N VAL A 232 23.51 -1.55 -2.76
CA VAL A 232 24.93 -1.66 -2.35
C VAL A 232 25.35 -0.51 -1.42
N ILE A 233 24.67 0.64 -1.54
CA ILE A 233 24.89 1.82 -0.70
C ILE A 233 23.58 2.16 -0.01
N ALA A 234 23.63 2.33 1.31
CA ALA A 234 22.46 2.71 2.09
C ALA A 234 21.86 4.03 1.57
N PRO A 235 20.55 4.13 1.42
CA PRO A 235 19.89 5.31 0.85
C PRO A 235 20.19 6.59 1.62
N GLU A 236 20.35 6.51 2.93
CA GLU A 236 20.69 7.64 3.80
C GLU A 236 22.06 8.21 3.42
N VAL A 237 23.00 7.34 3.04
CA VAL A 237 24.32 7.75 2.56
C VAL A 237 24.20 8.45 1.21
N ILE A 238 23.35 7.93 0.31
CA ILE A 238 23.10 8.58 -0.98
C ILE A 238 22.44 9.94 -0.76
N GLU A 239 21.41 10.01 0.08
CA GLU A 239 20.71 11.26 0.39
C GLU A 239 21.61 12.27 1.08
N PHE A 240 22.45 11.83 2.03
CA PHE A 240 23.46 12.67 2.65
C PHE A 240 24.46 13.21 1.61
N GLN A 241 24.93 12.38 0.70
CA GLN A 241 25.85 12.79 -0.37
C GLN A 241 25.19 13.80 -1.31
N LEU A 242 23.93 13.53 -1.73
CA LEU A 242 23.20 14.45 -2.60
C LEU A 242 22.97 15.81 -1.96
N ASN A 243 22.67 15.84 -0.67
CA ASN A 243 22.34 17.07 0.04
C ASN A 243 23.59 17.88 0.48
N ASN A 244 24.73 17.20 0.68
CA ASN A 244 25.91 17.86 1.26
C ASN A 244 27.12 17.92 0.31
N ASN A 245 27.21 17.01 -0.65
CA ASN A 245 28.44 16.85 -1.45
C ASN A 245 28.20 16.92 -2.96
N VAL A 246 26.95 17.05 -3.43
CA VAL A 246 26.70 17.26 -4.86
C VAL A 246 26.99 18.70 -5.22
N VAL A 247 28.06 18.90 -5.96
CA VAL A 247 28.35 20.19 -6.60
C VAL A 247 27.71 20.14 -7.99
N TYR A 248 26.70 20.97 -8.21
CA TYR A 248 26.16 21.14 -9.56
C TYR A 248 27.23 21.76 -10.44
N LEU A 249 27.49 21.08 -11.56
CA LEU A 249 28.40 21.64 -12.54
C LEU A 249 27.81 22.94 -13.11
N PRO A 250 28.59 24.00 -13.32
CA PRO A 250 28.14 25.20 -14.01
C PRO A 250 27.56 24.85 -15.38
N ASP A 251 26.54 25.60 -15.83
CA ASP A 251 25.84 25.37 -17.11
C ASP A 251 26.76 25.44 -18.32
N ASP A 252 27.93 26.07 -18.19
CA ASP A 252 28.96 26.22 -19.20
C ASP A 252 30.02 25.10 -19.20
N TRP A 253 29.88 24.11 -18.32
CA TRP A 253 30.84 23.00 -18.25
C TRP A 253 30.72 22.10 -19.49
N ASN A 254 31.82 22.08 -20.25
CA ASN A 254 31.88 21.29 -21.47
C ASN A 254 32.06 19.78 -21.12
N LEU A 255 31.00 18.99 -21.32
CA LEU A 255 30.96 17.52 -21.11
C LEU A 255 31.94 16.75 -22.04
N LYS A 256 32.66 17.42 -22.94
CA LYS A 256 33.70 16.81 -23.79
C LYS A 256 35.10 16.92 -23.19
N ASP A 257 35.26 17.45 -21.98
CA ASP A 257 36.52 17.47 -21.28
C ASP A 257 36.91 16.00 -20.92
N PRO A 258 38.11 15.51 -21.31
CA PRO A 258 38.55 14.16 -21.06
C PRO A 258 38.59 13.75 -19.59
N PHE A 259 38.64 14.71 -18.66
CA PHE A 259 38.48 14.47 -17.22
C PHE A 259 37.06 14.12 -16.77
N VAL A 260 36.04 14.38 -17.60
CA VAL A 260 34.63 14.05 -17.31
C VAL A 260 34.26 12.65 -17.80
N GLU A 261 34.90 12.15 -18.86
CA GLU A 261 34.67 10.78 -19.37
C GLU A 261 35.13 9.70 -18.40
N ASP A 262 36.20 9.93 -17.66
CA ASP A 262 36.74 8.95 -16.70
C ASP A 262 35.88 8.84 -15.40
N ARG A 263 34.97 9.79 -15.14
CA ARG A 263 34.05 9.75 -13.98
C ARG A 263 32.73 9.06 -14.25
N LYS A 264 32.39 8.76 -15.51
CA LYS A 264 31.19 7.99 -15.86
C LYS A 264 31.30 6.49 -15.53
N SER A 265 32.47 6.02 -15.15
CA SER A 265 32.74 4.63 -14.77
C SER A 265 32.62 4.36 -13.27
N VAL A 266 32.18 5.33 -12.46
CA VAL A 266 32.08 5.24 -10.99
C VAL A 266 30.70 5.67 -10.49
N VAL A 267 29.65 5.34 -11.23
CA VAL A 267 28.26 5.40 -10.70
C VAL A 267 27.57 4.06 -10.94
#